data_533d7906abe0596b5515c5a77ab584fa
#
_entry.id   533d7906abe0596b5515c5a77ab584fa
#
_cell.length_a   1.000
_cell.length_b   1.000
_cell.length_c   1.000
_cell.angle_alpha   90.00
_cell.angle_beta   90.00
_cell.angle_gamma   90.00
#
_symmetry.space_group_name_H-M   'P 1'
#
loop_
_entity.id
_entity.type
_entity.pdbx_description
1 polymer ?
#
loop_
_entity_poly.entity_id
_entity_poly.type
_entity_poly.pdbx_seq_one_letter_code
_entity_poly.pdbx_strand_id
1 'polypeptide(L)' 'MIEEEIPSALAGDRLDRVVALLADLSRAQSAALIAGGGVTIDGEPAVAGKVKLEEGQSITIDTALLPEKERPRG' A
#
# COMPACT_ATOMS: atom_id res chain seq x y z
N MET A 1 -10.33 -1.07 -4.87
CA MET A 1 -9.02 -0.58 -5.30
C MET A 1 -8.88 0.90 -4.95
N ILE A 2 -7.73 1.28 -4.45
CA ILE A 2 -7.47 2.64 -4.01
C ILE A 2 -6.39 3.22 -4.90
N GLU A 3 -6.62 4.43 -5.42
CA GLU A 3 -5.62 5.14 -6.19
C GLU A 3 -5.44 6.52 -5.58
N GLU A 4 -4.23 6.88 -5.26
CA GLU A 4 -3.94 8.16 -4.64
C GLU A 4 -2.64 8.71 -5.18
N GLU A 5 -2.55 10.01 -5.23
CA GLU A 5 -1.29 10.66 -5.54
C GLU A 5 -0.59 10.99 -4.23
N ILE A 6 0.70 10.76 -4.15
CA ILE A 6 1.44 10.97 -2.90
C ILE A 6 1.61 12.46 -2.66
N PRO A 7 1.01 12.98 -1.60
CA PRO A 7 1.17 14.41 -1.27
C PRO A 7 2.49 14.65 -0.59
N SER A 8 2.87 15.91 -0.48
CA SER A 8 4.12 16.25 0.18
C SER A 8 4.15 15.77 1.63
N ALA A 9 2.99 15.67 2.26
CA ALA A 9 2.93 15.22 3.65
C ALA A 9 3.35 13.76 3.80
N LEU A 10 3.22 12.96 2.75
CA LEU A 10 3.61 11.55 2.80
C LEU A 10 4.91 11.29 2.06
N ALA A 11 5.49 12.29 1.44
CA ALA A 11 6.75 12.12 0.73
C ALA A 11 7.85 11.74 1.72
N GLY A 12 8.65 10.75 1.36
CA GLY A 12 9.71 10.26 2.22
C GLY A 12 9.28 9.18 3.19
N ASP A 13 7.99 8.88 3.27
CA ASP A 13 7.51 7.81 4.14
C ASP A 13 7.68 6.46 3.45
N ARG A 14 7.73 5.42 4.26
CA ARG A 14 7.87 4.07 3.73
C ARG A 14 6.56 3.63 3.10
N LEU A 15 6.67 2.81 2.07
CA LEU A 15 5.50 2.32 1.36
C LEU A 15 4.55 1.58 2.28
N ASP A 16 5.06 0.71 3.15
CA ASP A 16 4.21 -0.08 4.02
C ASP A 16 3.39 0.82 4.95
N ARG A 17 3.98 1.92 5.39
CA ARG A 17 3.27 2.84 6.26
C ARG A 17 2.17 3.58 5.49
N VAL A 18 2.48 4.00 4.27
CA VAL A 18 1.50 4.72 3.47
C VAL A 18 0.35 3.80 3.08
N VAL A 19 0.65 2.55 2.74
CA VAL A 19 -0.40 1.59 2.41
C VAL A 19 -1.31 1.37 3.62
N ALA A 20 -0.72 1.21 4.81
CA ALA A 20 -1.51 1.02 6.01
C ALA A 20 -2.41 2.20 6.28
N LEU A 21 -1.91 3.40 6.02
CA LEU A 21 -2.69 4.60 6.27
C LEU A 21 -3.80 4.78 5.25
N LEU A 22 -3.50 4.62 3.97
CA LEU A 22 -4.48 4.87 2.92
C LEU A 22 -5.55 3.79 2.86
N ALA A 23 -5.19 2.56 3.12
CA ALA A 23 -6.12 1.44 3.02
C ALA A 23 -6.66 1.01 4.38
N ASP A 24 -6.22 1.67 5.45
CA ASP A 24 -6.67 1.36 6.80
C ASP A 24 -6.35 -0.09 7.16
N LEU A 25 -5.13 -0.49 6.93
CA LEU A 25 -4.68 -1.85 7.17
C LEU A 25 -3.66 -1.89 8.30
N SER A 26 -3.50 -3.06 8.89
CA SER A 26 -2.42 -3.26 9.85
C SER A 26 -1.10 -3.35 9.09
N ARG A 27 0.01 -3.27 9.84
CA ARG A 27 1.33 -3.40 9.22
C ARG A 27 1.50 -4.77 8.58
N ALA A 28 1.02 -5.82 9.24
CA ALA A 28 1.13 -7.16 8.69
C ALA A 28 0.32 -7.31 7.41
N GLN A 29 -0.88 -6.73 7.38
CA GLN A 29 -1.69 -6.79 6.18
C GLN A 29 -1.07 -6.00 5.05
N SER A 30 -0.51 -4.84 5.37
CA SER A 30 0.15 -4.01 4.37
C SER A 30 1.35 -4.73 3.78
N ALA A 31 2.16 -5.36 4.62
CA ALA A 31 3.33 -6.09 4.14
C ALA A 31 2.92 -7.27 3.27
N ALA A 32 1.87 -7.99 3.66
CA ALA A 32 1.39 -9.11 2.87
C ALA A 32 0.87 -8.66 1.52
N LEU A 33 0.16 -7.55 1.50
CA LEU A 33 -0.40 -7.03 0.26
C LEU A 33 0.71 -6.58 -0.69
N ILE A 34 1.71 -5.90 -0.15
CA ILE A 34 2.84 -5.45 -0.95
C ILE A 34 3.58 -6.65 -1.52
N ALA A 35 3.87 -7.64 -0.69
CA ALA A 35 4.59 -8.83 -1.13
C ALA A 35 3.79 -9.61 -2.17
N GLY A 36 2.48 -9.56 -2.09
CA GLY A 36 1.62 -10.25 -3.04
C GLY A 36 1.38 -9.54 -4.34
N GLY A 37 1.96 -8.35 -4.51
CA GLY A 37 1.79 -7.62 -5.75
C GLY A 37 0.55 -6.76 -5.81
N GLY A 38 -0.09 -6.51 -4.67
CA GLY A 38 -1.30 -5.71 -4.64
C GLY A 38 -1.08 -4.21 -4.64
N VAL A 39 0.18 -3.76 -4.63
CA VAL A 39 0.48 -2.33 -4.58
C VAL A 39 1.37 -1.98 -5.76
N THR A 40 1.00 -0.95 -6.50
CA THR A 40 1.83 -0.48 -7.59
C THR A 40 2.13 1.01 -7.39
N ILE A 41 3.31 1.42 -7.86
CA ILE A 41 3.73 2.80 -7.83
C ILE A 41 4.00 3.20 -9.27
N ASP A 42 3.29 4.19 -9.76
CA ASP A 42 3.42 4.67 -11.14
C ASP A 42 3.27 3.51 -12.14
N GLY A 43 2.37 2.57 -11.80
CA GLY A 43 2.08 1.46 -12.68
C GLY A 43 3.01 0.27 -12.56
N GLU A 44 4.00 0.34 -11.66
CA GLU A 44 4.93 -0.76 -11.48
C GLU A 44 4.72 -1.42 -10.13
N PRO A 45 4.73 -2.76 -10.06
CA PRO A 45 4.49 -3.42 -8.78
C PRO A 45 5.60 -3.12 -7.80
N ALA A 46 5.21 -2.80 -6.58
CA ALA A 46 6.14 -2.57 -5.50
C ALA A 46 6.09 -3.77 -4.57
N VAL A 47 7.21 -4.44 -4.39
CA VAL A 47 7.24 -5.66 -3.59
C VAL A 47 8.05 -5.51 -2.32
N ALA A 48 8.57 -4.33 -2.05
CA ALA A 48 9.34 -4.09 -0.84
C ALA A 48 8.71 -2.93 -0.07
N GLY A 49 8.25 -3.20 1.14
CA GLY A 49 7.58 -2.18 1.94
C GLY A 49 8.50 -1.08 2.44
N LYS A 50 9.80 -1.29 2.40
CA LYS A 50 10.75 -0.30 2.88
C LYS A 50 11.04 0.80 1.86
N VAL A 51 10.50 0.69 0.66
CA VAL A 51 10.70 1.71 -0.35
C VAL A 51 10.10 3.03 0.13
N LYS A 52 10.81 4.11 -0.06
CA LYS A 52 10.30 5.43 0.31
C LYS A 52 9.62 6.06 -0.88
N LEU A 53 8.52 6.73 -0.62
CA LEU A 53 7.73 7.34 -1.67
C LEU A 53 8.13 8.79 -1.86
N GLU A 54 7.82 9.32 -3.03
CA GLU A 54 8.10 10.72 -3.36
C GLU A 54 6.81 11.41 -3.73
N GLU A 55 6.79 12.70 -3.48
CA GLU A 55 5.64 13.52 -3.82
C GLU A 55 5.36 13.41 -5.31
N GLY A 56 4.10 13.28 -5.66
CA GLY A 56 3.70 13.22 -7.06
C GLY A 56 3.60 11.82 -7.62
N GLN A 57 4.10 10.82 -6.90
CA GLN A 57 3.95 9.45 -7.38
C GLN A 57 2.50 9.01 -7.23
N SER A 58 2.06 8.11 -8.12
CA SER A 58 0.72 7.54 -8.04
C SER A 58 0.82 6.16 -7.42
N ILE A 59 0.07 5.94 -6.35
CA ILE A 59 0.05 4.64 -5.70
C ILE A 59 -1.31 4.01 -5.95
N THR A 60 -1.33 2.72 -6.30
CA THR A 60 -2.56 1.96 -6.47
C THR A 60 -2.50 0.77 -5.54
N ILE A 61 -3.55 0.60 -4.75
CA ILE A 61 -3.63 -0.47 -3.75
C ILE A 61 -4.84 -1.33 -4.07
N ASP A 62 -4.60 -2.60 -4.37
CA ASP A 62 -5.67 -3.54 -4.69
C ASP A 62 -5.92 -4.40 -3.47
N THR A 63 -6.86 -3.97 -2.64
CA THR A 63 -7.15 -4.67 -1.40
C THR A 63 -7.79 -6.03 -1.62
N ALA A 64 -8.26 -6.31 -2.83
CA ALA A 64 -8.81 -7.62 -3.13
C ALA A 64 -7.76 -8.72 -3.08
N LEU A 65 -6.48 -8.35 -3.13
CA LEU A 65 -5.41 -9.33 -3.05
C LEU A 65 -4.96 -9.60 -1.61
N LEU A 66 -5.61 -9.00 -0.62
CA LEU A 66 -5.31 -9.32 0.78
C LEU A 66 -5.58 -10.77 1.04
N PRO A 67 -4.63 -11.46 1.66
CA PRO A 67 -4.83 -12.87 1.88
C PRO A 67 -5.83 -13.21 2.95
N GLU A 68 -6.16 -12.27 3.85
CA GLU A 68 -6.94 -12.61 4.87
C GLU A 68 -8.27 -12.54 4.66
N LYS A 69 -8.82 -13.12 4.67
CA LYS A 69 -9.93 -13.15 4.41
C LYS A 69 -10.69 -13.33 5.43
N GLU A 70 -10.43 -13.32 6.33
CA GLU A 70 -11.12 -13.53 7.25
C GLU A 70 -11.38 -12.46 7.87
N ARG A 71 -11.88 -11.88 7.81
CA ARG A 71 -12.16 -10.91 8.28
C ARG A 71 -13.00 -11.06 9.18
N PRO A 72 -13.01 -10.75 9.91
CA PRO A 72 -13.70 -11.05 10.89
C PRO A 72 -15.04 -10.77 10.89
N ARG A 73 -15.45 -10.81 10.91
CA ARG A 73 -16.39 -10.63 11.03
C ARG A 73 -16.92 -10.34 11.54
N GLY A 74 -16.85 -10.20 11.59
CA GLY A 74 -17.36 -9.76 12.01
C GLY A 74 -17.69 -9.60 12.51
#